data_d6f08aa923eabf823f870ae69e62eb4a
#
_entry.id   d6f08aa923eabf823f870ae69e62eb4a
#
_cell.length_a   1.000
_cell.length_b   1.000
_cell.length_c   1.000
_cell.angle_alpha   90.00
_cell.angle_beta   90.00
_cell.angle_gamma   90.00
#
_symmetry.space_group_name_H-M   'P 1'
#
loop_
_entity.id
_entity.type
_entity.pdbx_description
1 polymer ?
#
loop_
_entity_poly.entity_id
_entity_poly.type
_entity_poly.pdbx_seq_one_letter_code
_entity_poly.pdbx_strand_id
1 'polypeptide(L)'
;IFPFAVIGHQPQDLKYKGEPSRLEIGSDNLIREHVTMNPGTEGGGMVTRVGNHNAFLTGAHVGHDCIIGDHVVFSNAVLLAGHCLISDYVILGGGVAVHQFTRIGAHAFVGGASAIENDVIPYGMALGNRAHLAGLNVIGLRRRGFSRDEIHALRGAYKMLFAEEKTLRERLEQVA
;
A
#
# COMPACT_ATOMS: atom_id res chain seq x y z
N ILE A 1 -15.70 -3.38 13.33
CA ILE A 1 -15.63 -1.90 13.18
C ILE A 1 -15.77 -1.30 14.57
N PHE A 2 -14.89 -0.34 14.90
CA PHE A 2 -14.81 0.35 16.20
C PHE A 2 -15.51 1.71 16.16
N PRO A 3 -15.81 2.32 17.32
CA PRO A 3 -16.53 3.59 17.42
C PRO A 3 -15.83 4.73 16.63
N PHE A 4 -16.65 5.65 16.13
CA PHE A 4 -16.24 6.83 15.36
C PHE A 4 -15.56 6.55 14.02
N ALA A 5 -15.54 5.31 13.52
CA ALA A 5 -15.15 5.04 12.14
C ALA A 5 -16.22 5.58 11.18
N VAL A 6 -15.81 6.21 10.09
CA VAL A 6 -16.70 6.78 9.05
C VAL A 6 -16.47 6.04 7.74
N ILE A 7 -17.39 5.15 7.42
CA ILE A 7 -17.25 4.20 6.30
C ILE A 7 -18.29 4.52 5.23
N GLY A 8 -17.82 4.77 4.00
CA GLY A 8 -18.68 5.03 2.85
C GLY A 8 -19.25 6.45 2.78
N HIS A 9 -18.70 7.40 3.55
CA HIS A 9 -19.09 8.80 3.40
C HIS A 9 -18.52 9.39 2.11
N GLN A 10 -19.16 10.46 1.63
CA GLN A 10 -18.81 11.17 0.39
C GLN A 10 -17.29 11.30 0.18
N PRO A 11 -16.79 11.00 -1.04
CA PRO A 11 -15.36 11.18 -1.36
C PRO A 11 -14.86 12.60 -1.13
N GLN A 12 -13.62 12.72 -0.71
CA GLN A 12 -12.94 14.02 -0.57
C GLN A 12 -12.29 14.46 -1.90
N ASP A 13 -12.99 14.24 -3.01
CA ASP A 13 -12.61 14.73 -4.33
C ASP A 13 -13.47 15.94 -4.70
N LEU A 14 -12.82 17.07 -5.01
CA LEU A 14 -13.50 18.31 -5.42
C LEU A 14 -14.27 18.17 -6.74
N LYS A 15 -14.02 17.11 -7.51
CA LYS A 15 -14.73 16.82 -8.77
C LYS A 15 -15.99 15.97 -8.56
N TYR A 16 -16.17 15.37 -7.36
CA TYR A 16 -17.32 14.54 -7.05
C TYR A 16 -18.61 15.36 -7.08
N LYS A 17 -19.62 14.87 -7.82
CA LYS A 17 -20.90 15.56 -8.04
C LYS A 17 -22.10 14.85 -7.45
N GLY A 18 -21.88 13.80 -6.64
CA GLY A 18 -22.96 12.98 -6.07
C GLY A 18 -23.29 11.75 -6.90
N GLU A 19 -22.41 11.34 -7.79
CA GLU A 19 -22.57 10.10 -8.56
C GLU A 19 -22.67 8.86 -7.66
N PRO A 20 -23.46 7.82 -8.04
CA PRO A 20 -23.76 6.66 -7.19
C PRO A 20 -22.59 5.67 -7.15
N SER A 21 -21.47 6.09 -6.58
CA SER A 21 -20.27 5.26 -6.40
C SER A 21 -20.37 4.31 -5.20
N ARG A 22 -19.45 3.36 -5.11
CA ARG A 22 -19.48 2.29 -4.09
C ARG A 22 -18.15 2.15 -3.37
N LEU A 23 -18.26 1.64 -2.14
CA LEU A 23 -17.17 1.11 -1.33
C LEU A 23 -17.47 -0.37 -1.04
N GLU A 24 -16.60 -1.25 -1.52
CA GLU A 24 -16.71 -2.70 -1.33
C GLU A 24 -15.64 -3.13 -0.33
N ILE A 25 -16.05 -3.77 0.77
CA ILE A 25 -15.15 -4.23 1.83
C ILE A 25 -15.36 -5.73 2.03
N GLY A 26 -14.28 -6.49 1.98
CA GLY A 26 -14.29 -7.93 2.23
C GLY A 26 -14.50 -8.28 3.71
N SER A 27 -14.13 -9.50 4.05
CA SER A 27 -14.36 -10.11 5.36
C SER A 27 -13.16 -9.97 6.31
N ASP A 28 -13.41 -10.13 7.62
CA ASP A 28 -12.41 -10.23 8.68
C ASP A 28 -11.45 -9.04 8.78
N ASN A 29 -11.94 -7.84 8.39
CA ASN A 29 -11.19 -6.61 8.50
C ASN A 29 -11.33 -5.99 9.89
N LEU A 30 -10.21 -5.64 10.53
CA LEU A 30 -10.15 -4.86 11.76
C LEU A 30 -10.15 -3.37 11.39
N ILE A 31 -11.23 -2.66 11.66
CA ILE A 31 -11.36 -1.22 11.38
C ILE A 31 -11.48 -0.48 12.70
N ARG A 32 -10.40 0.21 13.11
CA ARG A 32 -10.28 0.88 14.40
C ARG A 32 -10.94 2.26 14.41
N GLU A 33 -10.84 2.91 15.56
CA GLU A 33 -11.45 4.20 15.84
C GLU A 33 -10.99 5.29 14.87
N HIS A 34 -11.90 6.14 14.45
CA HIS A 34 -11.64 7.27 13.56
C HIS A 34 -11.05 6.90 12.18
N VAL A 35 -11.09 5.63 11.78
CA VAL A 35 -10.77 5.24 10.40
C VAL A 35 -11.82 5.83 9.46
N THR A 36 -11.36 6.36 8.33
CA THR A 36 -12.25 6.85 7.28
C THR A 36 -11.99 6.14 5.97
N MET A 37 -13.04 5.75 5.24
CA MET A 37 -12.95 5.11 3.93
C MET A 37 -13.98 5.71 3.00
N ASN A 38 -13.52 6.21 1.85
CA ASN A 38 -14.39 6.83 0.85
C ASN A 38 -14.74 5.85 -0.28
N PRO A 39 -15.96 5.93 -0.86
CA PRO A 39 -16.32 5.24 -2.08
C PRO A 39 -15.54 5.78 -3.29
N GLY A 40 -15.72 5.18 -4.46
CA GLY A 40 -15.11 5.63 -5.70
C GLY A 40 -15.70 6.92 -6.25
N THR A 41 -15.15 7.37 -7.39
CA THR A 41 -15.61 8.52 -8.16
C THR A 41 -15.77 8.16 -9.63
N GLU A 42 -16.43 8.99 -10.42
CA GLU A 42 -16.58 8.79 -11.87
C GLU A 42 -15.22 8.65 -12.57
N GLY A 43 -14.23 9.45 -12.14
CA GLY A 43 -12.88 9.44 -12.71
C GLY A 43 -12.04 8.21 -12.37
N GLY A 44 -12.45 7.37 -11.39
CA GLY A 44 -11.69 6.21 -10.91
C GLY A 44 -12.40 4.86 -11.08
N GLY A 45 -13.53 4.83 -11.77
CA GLY A 45 -14.26 3.59 -12.01
C GLY A 45 -15.36 3.29 -11.00
N MET A 46 -15.79 4.28 -10.23
CA MET A 46 -16.98 4.26 -9.37
C MET A 46 -16.88 3.35 -8.15
N VAL A 47 -15.71 2.80 -7.82
CA VAL A 47 -15.60 1.86 -6.71
C VAL A 47 -14.23 1.92 -6.03
N THR A 48 -14.25 1.98 -4.69
CA THR A 48 -13.09 1.67 -3.83
C THR A 48 -13.24 0.24 -3.33
N ARG A 49 -12.16 -0.55 -3.39
CA ARG A 49 -12.16 -1.96 -2.97
C ARG A 49 -11.17 -2.20 -1.85
N VAL A 50 -11.63 -2.91 -0.84
CA VAL A 50 -10.82 -3.40 0.28
C VAL A 50 -11.00 -4.91 0.38
N GLY A 51 -9.90 -5.65 0.34
CA GLY A 51 -9.89 -7.10 0.45
C GLY A 51 -10.20 -7.61 1.86
N ASN A 52 -9.59 -8.72 2.24
CA ASN A 52 -9.92 -9.45 3.45
C ASN A 52 -8.76 -9.44 4.46
N HIS A 53 -9.07 -9.73 5.73
CA HIS A 53 -8.09 -9.91 6.82
C HIS A 53 -7.14 -8.71 7.02
N ASN A 54 -7.58 -7.50 6.69
CA ASN A 54 -6.79 -6.28 6.83
C ASN A 54 -6.94 -5.65 8.22
N ALA A 55 -5.93 -4.90 8.63
CA ALA A 55 -5.96 -4.10 9.85
C ALA A 55 -5.76 -2.61 9.53
N PHE A 56 -6.79 -1.81 9.79
CA PHE A 56 -6.74 -0.36 9.71
C PHE A 56 -6.74 0.21 11.12
N LEU A 57 -5.60 0.71 11.59
CA LEU A 57 -5.47 1.21 12.95
C LEU A 57 -5.96 2.66 13.06
N THR A 58 -6.03 3.15 14.29
CA THR A 58 -6.68 4.42 14.64
C THR A 58 -6.29 5.58 13.73
N GLY A 59 -7.29 6.24 13.17
CA GLY A 59 -7.12 7.42 12.33
C GLY A 59 -6.59 7.17 10.92
N ALA A 60 -6.49 5.91 10.48
CA ALA A 60 -6.10 5.62 9.10
C ALA A 60 -7.19 6.10 8.11
N HIS A 61 -6.76 6.54 6.94
CA HIS A 61 -7.62 7.01 5.86
C HIS A 61 -7.41 6.21 4.57
N VAL A 62 -8.50 5.80 3.94
CA VAL A 62 -8.52 5.23 2.59
C VAL A 62 -9.26 6.19 1.67
N GLY A 63 -8.53 6.79 0.74
CA GLY A 63 -9.06 7.68 -0.28
C GLY A 63 -9.93 6.94 -1.31
N HIS A 64 -10.63 7.72 -2.12
CA HIS A 64 -11.51 7.22 -3.18
C HIS A 64 -10.75 6.42 -4.26
N ASP A 65 -11.43 5.49 -4.90
CA ASP A 65 -10.91 4.70 -6.03
C ASP A 65 -9.65 3.87 -5.72
N CYS A 66 -9.35 3.63 -4.45
CA CYS A 66 -8.26 2.75 -4.05
C CYS A 66 -8.65 1.28 -4.20
N ILE A 67 -7.64 0.45 -4.49
CA ILE A 67 -7.74 -1.01 -4.49
C ILE A 67 -6.74 -1.53 -3.46
N ILE A 68 -7.25 -2.19 -2.41
CA ILE A 68 -6.46 -2.75 -1.32
C ILE A 68 -6.66 -4.26 -1.30
N GLY A 69 -5.56 -5.00 -1.32
CA GLY A 69 -5.54 -6.47 -1.29
C GLY A 69 -5.85 -7.04 0.10
N ASP A 70 -5.35 -8.23 0.35
CA ASP A 70 -5.57 -8.99 1.57
C ASP A 70 -4.37 -8.88 2.55
N HIS A 71 -4.64 -9.09 3.85
CA HIS A 71 -3.61 -9.11 4.91
C HIS A 71 -2.76 -7.85 5.02
N VAL A 72 -3.30 -6.71 4.62
CA VAL A 72 -2.62 -5.41 4.67
C VAL A 72 -2.74 -4.79 6.06
N VAL A 73 -1.70 -4.08 6.50
CA VAL A 73 -1.70 -3.36 7.77
C VAL A 73 -1.46 -1.88 7.52
N PHE A 74 -2.46 -1.05 7.85
CA PHE A 74 -2.32 0.39 7.98
C PHE A 74 -2.16 0.72 9.46
N SER A 75 -0.96 1.12 9.86
CA SER A 75 -0.75 1.58 11.24
C SER A 75 -1.45 2.92 11.50
N ASN A 76 -1.35 3.45 12.73
CA ASN A 76 -2.05 4.67 13.12
C ASN A 76 -1.74 5.85 12.19
N ALA A 77 -2.79 6.60 11.82
CA ALA A 77 -2.71 7.82 11.03
C ALA A 77 -2.03 7.63 9.64
N VAL A 78 -2.14 6.46 9.04
CA VAL A 78 -1.77 6.27 7.62
C VAL A 78 -2.75 7.02 6.74
N LEU A 79 -2.25 7.79 5.79
CA LEU A 79 -3.04 8.59 4.85
C LEU A 79 -2.83 8.06 3.43
N LEU A 80 -3.81 7.35 2.90
CA LEU A 80 -3.81 6.86 1.52
C LEU A 80 -4.65 7.80 0.65
N ALA A 81 -4.00 8.51 -0.26
CA ALA A 81 -4.70 9.35 -1.24
C ALA A 81 -5.45 8.50 -2.28
N GLY A 82 -6.24 9.14 -3.13
CA GLY A 82 -7.08 8.45 -4.12
C GLY A 82 -6.30 7.66 -5.17
N HIS A 83 -6.97 6.69 -5.80
CA HIS A 83 -6.46 5.89 -6.92
C HIS A 83 -5.22 5.03 -6.63
N CYS A 84 -4.91 4.76 -5.38
CA CYS A 84 -3.76 3.93 -5.03
C CYS A 84 -4.09 2.43 -5.14
N LEU A 85 -3.06 1.64 -5.48
CA LEU A 85 -3.13 0.19 -5.48
C LEU A 85 -2.18 -0.36 -4.41
N ILE A 86 -2.73 -1.02 -3.40
CA ILE A 86 -1.98 -1.65 -2.33
C ILE A 86 -2.16 -3.17 -2.44
N SER A 87 -1.08 -3.86 -2.75
CA SER A 87 -1.11 -5.32 -2.91
C SER A 87 -1.12 -6.04 -1.57
N ASP A 88 -1.24 -7.38 -1.62
CA ASP A 88 -1.34 -8.20 -0.41
C ASP A 88 -0.11 -8.10 0.50
N TYR A 89 -0.34 -8.27 1.80
CA TYR A 89 0.69 -8.32 2.84
C TYR A 89 1.54 -7.05 2.99
N VAL A 90 1.11 -5.93 2.44
CA VAL A 90 1.78 -4.63 2.62
C VAL A 90 1.61 -4.16 4.07
N ILE A 91 2.66 -3.57 4.63
CA ILE A 91 2.62 -2.92 5.94
C ILE A 91 3.02 -1.46 5.78
N LEU A 92 2.12 -0.56 6.13
CA LEU A 92 2.38 0.88 6.21
C LEU A 92 2.53 1.29 7.67
N GLY A 93 3.70 1.80 8.02
CA GLY A 93 4.02 2.30 9.36
C GLY A 93 3.22 3.53 9.73
N GLY A 94 3.15 3.85 11.03
CA GLY A 94 2.36 4.98 11.52
C GLY A 94 2.74 6.31 10.88
N GLY A 95 1.74 7.12 10.53
CA GLY A 95 1.93 8.42 9.91
C GLY A 95 2.48 8.40 8.47
N VAL A 96 2.44 7.26 7.80
CA VAL A 96 2.78 7.17 6.36
C VAL A 96 1.74 7.93 5.54
N ALA A 97 2.21 8.76 4.60
CA ALA A 97 1.38 9.40 3.58
C ALA A 97 1.73 8.85 2.19
N VAL A 98 0.73 8.41 1.44
CA VAL A 98 0.91 7.84 0.09
C VAL A 98 0.24 8.75 -0.92
N HIS A 99 1.02 9.25 -1.89
CA HIS A 99 0.54 10.11 -2.96
C HIS A 99 -0.43 9.36 -3.88
N GLN A 100 -1.39 10.09 -4.46
CA GLN A 100 -2.37 9.52 -5.39
C GLN A 100 -1.71 8.78 -6.57
N PHE A 101 -2.39 7.76 -7.08
CA PHE A 101 -1.96 6.91 -8.20
C PHE A 101 -0.74 6.01 -7.92
N THR A 102 -0.24 5.98 -6.69
CA THR A 102 0.91 5.14 -6.30
C THR A 102 0.51 3.67 -6.19
N ARG A 103 1.40 2.78 -6.60
CA ARG A 103 1.27 1.33 -6.43
C ARG A 103 2.31 0.81 -5.44
N ILE A 104 1.85 0.04 -4.45
CA ILE A 104 2.73 -0.60 -3.46
C ILE A 104 2.62 -2.11 -3.65
N GLY A 105 3.72 -2.73 -4.04
CA GLY A 105 3.80 -4.15 -4.37
C GLY A 105 3.70 -5.05 -3.14
N ALA A 106 3.29 -6.29 -3.37
CA ALA A 106 3.06 -7.28 -2.31
C ALA A 106 4.26 -7.44 -1.38
N HIS A 107 3.98 -7.68 -0.09
CA HIS A 107 4.98 -7.85 0.97
C HIS A 107 5.90 -6.63 1.21
N ALA A 108 5.65 -5.49 0.60
CA ALA A 108 6.42 -4.28 0.87
C ALA A 108 6.21 -3.78 2.31
N PHE A 109 7.20 -3.11 2.82
CA PHE A 109 7.15 -2.41 4.11
C PHE A 109 7.50 -0.94 3.92
N VAL A 110 6.65 -0.07 4.41
CA VAL A 110 6.91 1.38 4.45
C VAL A 110 7.11 1.80 5.89
N GLY A 111 8.26 2.39 6.19
CA GLY A 111 8.59 2.84 7.55
C GLY A 111 7.74 4.03 7.98
N GLY A 112 7.53 4.16 9.29
CA GLY A 112 6.70 5.23 9.85
C GLY A 112 7.17 6.63 9.46
N ALA A 113 6.24 7.58 9.39
CA ALA A 113 6.45 8.98 9.01
C ALA A 113 7.10 9.17 7.62
N SER A 114 6.97 8.17 6.72
CA SER A 114 7.45 8.26 5.35
C SER A 114 6.40 8.87 4.42
N ALA A 115 6.85 9.65 3.44
CA ALA A 115 6.01 10.17 2.36
C ALA A 115 6.36 9.45 1.05
N ILE A 116 5.41 8.70 0.50
CA ILE A 116 5.57 7.89 -0.71
C ILE A 116 5.03 8.69 -1.91
N GLU A 117 5.90 9.03 -2.83
CA GLU A 117 5.57 9.78 -4.05
C GLU A 117 5.64 8.89 -5.32
N ASN A 118 6.28 7.72 -5.24
CA ASN A 118 6.50 6.81 -6.36
C ASN A 118 6.12 5.38 -6.00
N ASP A 119 5.98 4.52 -7.01
CA ASP A 119 5.69 3.10 -6.83
C ASP A 119 6.76 2.40 -5.98
N VAL A 120 6.33 1.47 -5.13
CA VAL A 120 7.21 0.62 -4.33
C VAL A 120 7.14 -0.80 -4.86
N ILE A 121 8.29 -1.37 -5.18
CA ILE A 121 8.39 -2.73 -5.70
C ILE A 121 7.91 -3.78 -4.68
N PRO A 122 7.46 -4.96 -5.13
CA PRO A 122 7.20 -6.08 -4.24
C PRO A 122 8.42 -6.39 -3.35
N TYR A 123 8.17 -6.78 -2.10
CA TYR A 123 9.17 -7.05 -1.07
C TYR A 123 10.09 -5.85 -0.74
N GLY A 124 9.82 -4.66 -1.28
CA GLY A 124 10.62 -3.47 -1.04
C GLY A 124 10.47 -2.94 0.37
N MET A 125 11.49 -2.24 0.85
CA MET A 125 11.44 -1.43 2.06
C MET A 125 11.69 0.02 1.69
N ALA A 126 10.69 0.88 1.89
CA ALA A 126 10.77 2.32 1.59
C ALA A 126 10.76 3.14 2.88
N LEU A 127 11.66 4.10 3.00
CA LEU A 127 11.87 4.88 4.21
C LEU A 127 12.10 6.36 3.88
N GLY A 128 11.62 7.24 4.74
CA GLY A 128 12.00 8.65 4.79
C GLY A 128 10.96 9.61 4.25
N ASN A 129 11.17 10.88 4.53
CA ASN A 129 10.42 11.97 3.92
C ASN A 129 10.87 12.13 2.46
N ARG A 130 9.95 12.01 1.50
CA ARG A 130 10.22 11.66 0.10
C ARG A 130 10.97 10.32 0.02
N ALA A 131 10.24 9.28 0.36
CA ALA A 131 10.80 7.97 0.63
C ALA A 131 11.61 7.42 -0.55
N HIS A 132 12.68 6.76 -0.22
CA HIS A 132 13.52 6.02 -1.16
C HIS A 132 13.50 4.53 -0.81
N LEU A 133 13.80 3.70 -1.80
CA LEU A 133 13.92 2.27 -1.62
C LEU A 133 15.19 1.94 -0.83
N ALA A 134 15.04 1.56 0.44
CA ALA A 134 16.15 1.28 1.35
C ALA A 134 16.64 -0.18 1.26
N GLY A 135 15.95 -1.04 0.53
CA GLY A 135 16.29 -2.45 0.36
C GLY A 135 15.07 -3.35 0.30
N LEU A 136 15.22 -4.60 0.71
CA LEU A 136 14.14 -5.58 0.82
C LEU A 136 13.65 -5.72 2.26
N ASN A 137 12.37 -5.99 2.43
CA ASN A 137 11.73 -6.32 3.71
C ASN A 137 12.11 -7.74 4.19
N VAL A 138 13.38 -7.94 4.51
CA VAL A 138 13.92 -9.25 4.93
C VAL A 138 13.23 -9.78 6.18
N ILE A 139 12.87 -8.90 7.12
CA ILE A 139 12.17 -9.29 8.34
C ILE A 139 10.78 -9.82 8.00
N GLY A 140 10.05 -9.13 7.15
CA GLY A 140 8.74 -9.57 6.67
C GLY A 140 8.80 -10.90 5.93
N LEU A 141 9.77 -11.09 5.06
CA LEU A 141 10.00 -12.34 4.35
C LEU A 141 10.21 -13.52 5.33
N ARG A 142 11.09 -13.36 6.33
CA ARG A 142 11.33 -14.38 7.36
C ARG A 142 10.08 -14.72 8.16
N ARG A 143 9.32 -13.72 8.59
CA ARG A 143 8.08 -13.92 9.37
C ARG A 143 7.01 -14.68 8.59
N ARG A 144 7.05 -14.63 7.26
CA ARG A 144 6.14 -15.34 6.35
C ARG A 144 6.65 -16.70 5.92
N GLY A 145 7.77 -17.17 6.47
CA GLY A 145 8.29 -18.52 6.25
C GLY A 145 9.14 -18.68 4.99
N PHE A 146 9.55 -17.58 4.34
CA PHE A 146 10.51 -17.66 3.25
C PHE A 146 11.82 -18.28 3.75
N SER A 147 12.31 -19.25 3.03
CA SER A 147 13.58 -19.92 3.34
C SER A 147 14.77 -18.96 3.20
N ARG A 148 15.90 -19.36 3.79
CA ARG A 148 17.14 -18.58 3.68
C ARG A 148 17.60 -18.45 2.22
N ASP A 149 17.41 -19.51 1.43
CA ASP A 149 17.83 -19.55 0.03
C ASP A 149 16.95 -18.66 -0.86
N GLU A 150 15.63 -18.67 -0.66
CA GLU A 150 14.70 -17.74 -1.35
C GLU A 150 15.03 -16.27 -1.03
N ILE A 151 15.29 -15.96 0.23
CA ILE A 151 15.67 -14.60 0.64
C ILE A 151 17.01 -14.20 0.02
N HIS A 152 17.96 -15.14 -0.09
CA HIS A 152 19.25 -14.90 -0.73
C HIS A 152 19.09 -14.63 -2.23
N ALA A 153 18.26 -15.42 -2.93
CA ALA A 153 17.95 -15.23 -4.34
C ALA A 153 17.29 -13.86 -4.60
N LEU A 154 16.28 -13.48 -3.79
CA LEU A 154 15.63 -12.17 -3.88
C LEU A 154 16.62 -11.01 -3.67
N ARG A 155 17.54 -11.14 -2.72
CA ARG A 155 18.59 -10.12 -2.49
C ARG A 155 19.56 -10.04 -3.65
N GLY A 156 19.88 -11.15 -4.29
CA GLY A 156 20.69 -11.20 -5.52
C GLY A 156 20.00 -10.46 -6.67
N ALA A 157 18.75 -10.79 -6.94
CA ALA A 157 17.94 -10.14 -7.95
C ALA A 157 17.80 -8.62 -7.67
N TYR A 158 17.53 -8.22 -6.44
CA TYR A 158 17.48 -6.81 -6.05
C TYR A 158 18.80 -6.08 -6.36
N LYS A 159 19.94 -6.64 -5.98
CA LYS A 159 21.26 -6.04 -6.25
C LYS A 159 21.53 -5.87 -7.74
N MET A 160 21.19 -6.88 -8.56
CA MET A 160 21.34 -6.80 -10.01
C MET A 160 20.42 -5.75 -10.62
N LEU A 161 19.14 -5.71 -10.19
CA LEU A 161 18.15 -4.81 -10.74
C LEU A 161 18.47 -3.33 -10.44
N PHE A 162 19.04 -3.03 -9.28
CA PHE A 162 19.36 -1.67 -8.83
C PHE A 162 20.84 -1.33 -8.89
N ALA A 163 21.64 -2.10 -9.64
CA ALA A 163 23.04 -1.75 -9.94
C ALA A 163 23.12 -0.52 -10.86
N GLU A 164 24.16 0.30 -10.74
CA GLU A 164 24.31 1.53 -11.52
C GLU A 164 24.99 1.31 -12.87
N GLU A 165 25.59 0.15 -13.11
CA GLU A 165 26.54 -0.09 -14.21
C GLU A 165 25.91 -0.41 -15.58
N LYS A 166 24.59 -0.62 -15.67
CA LYS A 166 23.88 -1.03 -16.90
C LYS A 166 22.54 -0.36 -17.03
N THR A 167 21.97 -0.36 -18.25
CA THR A 167 20.59 0.11 -18.45
C THR A 167 19.59 -0.79 -17.72
N LEU A 168 18.42 -0.25 -17.37
CA LEU A 168 17.36 -1.02 -16.73
C LEU A 168 16.95 -2.25 -17.55
N ARG A 169 16.92 -2.13 -18.88
CA ARG A 169 16.59 -3.23 -19.78
C ARG A 169 17.59 -4.39 -19.67
N GLU A 170 18.87 -4.10 -19.74
CA GLU A 170 19.94 -5.11 -19.59
C GLU A 170 19.89 -5.78 -18.20
N ARG A 171 19.56 -5.03 -17.16
CA ARG A 171 19.42 -5.57 -15.80
C ARG A 171 18.20 -6.47 -15.67
N LEU A 172 17.07 -6.12 -16.31
CA LEU A 172 15.87 -6.98 -16.34
C LEU A 172 16.14 -8.30 -17.08
N GLU A 173 16.83 -8.26 -18.21
CA GLU A 173 17.22 -9.46 -18.97
C GLU A 173 18.16 -10.41 -18.18
N GLN A 174 18.91 -9.87 -17.21
CA GLN A 174 19.79 -10.68 -16.36
C GLN A 174 19.09 -11.31 -15.13
N VAL A 175 17.96 -10.74 -14.72
CA VAL A 175 17.19 -11.21 -13.55
C VAL A 175 16.09 -12.18 -13.97
N ALA A 176 15.66 -12.15 -15.23
CA ALA A 176 14.66 -13.06 -15.79
C ALA A 176 15.22 -14.49 -15.99
#